data_aa8d412efbd8d82f7befbe42b266c944
#
_entry.id   aa8d412efbd8d82f7befbe42b266c944
#
_cell.length_a   1.000
_cell.length_b   1.000
_cell.length_c   1.000
_cell.angle_alpha   90.00
_cell.angle_beta   90.00
_cell.angle_gamma   90.00
#
_symmetry.space_group_name_H-M   'P 1'
#
loop_
_entity.id
_entity.type
_entity.pdbx_description
1 polymer ?
#
loop_
_entity_poly.entity_id
_entity_poly.type
_entity_poly.pdbx_seq_one_letter_code
_entity_poly.pdbx_strand_id
1 'polypeptide(L)'
;WYVVGHDLDRDDTRAFRLSRIIGKVEVGKEPDAFSGPDDVDLRELVLTHVAPAQTLDVVVELAQDRATRLRQLATSVDDNTASFEGVDPDVIFSEVLRAGPDARVVEPVVLVDRVRQALENLSRAETKPSSKSERDALMAEVKRRQRNPIESSVDQLGRLLALVPWLRAHPGVTYELAADHFGVGVDRLHKDLELAVCTEFGSNLLTLDIEAWGNTIQVRDAQGIQAPLRFTESEGFSLLVGLDLLAQIPGPHDLSAVATVSEKLRSAVGDAAGLTEKLAIDSPAPVADSDVADVRAAIVGAINSTRAISLEYFSISRDAMSTRVVDPMGLLTTDGATYLQAWCRRAEAVRLFRLDRIRSLTVLDEPGVVPHDAGPLLATIAPDGEHAVFELEPSISWWADHVPHEAVITTSSGARLVALRVSSNAWAARTAMGLAGKLTIREPLALAQAVTERSASALSNYPI
;
A
#
# COMPACT_ATOMS: atom_id res chain seq x y z
N TRP A 1 13.06 -4.26 -2.52
CA TRP A 1 13.85 -5.41 -2.96
C TRP A 1 15.24 -5.39 -2.34
N TYR A 2 15.72 -6.56 -1.93
CA TYR A 2 17.06 -6.78 -1.40
C TYR A 2 17.76 -7.85 -2.23
N VAL A 3 19.05 -7.69 -2.42
CA VAL A 3 19.94 -8.76 -2.90
C VAL A 3 20.72 -9.26 -1.70
N VAL A 4 20.67 -10.55 -1.47
CA VAL A 4 21.51 -11.23 -0.48
C VAL A 4 22.67 -11.87 -1.22
N GLY A 5 23.87 -11.61 -0.76
CA GLY A 5 25.07 -12.13 -1.38
C GLY A 5 26.28 -12.04 -0.44
N HIS A 6 27.33 -12.73 -0.82
CA HIS A 6 28.60 -12.67 -0.12
C HIS A 6 29.35 -11.37 -0.48
N ASP A 7 29.60 -10.54 0.52
CA ASP A 7 30.38 -9.30 0.40
C ASP A 7 31.87 -9.64 0.46
N LEU A 8 32.53 -9.61 -0.69
CA LEU A 8 33.96 -9.96 -0.81
C LEU A 8 34.90 -9.03 -0.03
N ASP A 9 34.48 -7.78 0.20
CA ASP A 9 35.30 -6.81 0.93
C ASP A 9 35.28 -7.07 2.45
N ARG A 10 34.21 -7.70 2.93
CA ARG A 10 33.97 -7.96 4.36
C ARG A 10 33.94 -9.44 4.72
N ASP A 11 34.03 -10.30 3.72
CA ASP A 11 34.00 -11.76 3.86
C ASP A 11 32.77 -12.25 4.66
N ASP A 12 31.60 -11.69 4.35
CA ASP A 12 30.35 -11.95 5.08
C ASP A 12 29.15 -11.95 4.16
N THR A 13 28.09 -12.72 4.54
CA THR A 13 26.83 -12.72 3.79
C THR A 13 25.97 -11.54 4.21
N ARG A 14 25.64 -10.67 3.28
CA ARG A 14 24.93 -9.41 3.54
C ARG A 14 23.74 -9.19 2.64
N ALA A 15 22.78 -8.39 3.14
CA ALA A 15 21.62 -7.94 2.40
C ALA A 15 21.82 -6.50 1.90
N PHE A 16 21.69 -6.29 0.60
CA PHE A 16 21.82 -5.00 -0.06
C PHE A 16 20.47 -4.54 -0.61
N ARG A 17 19.99 -3.39 -0.15
CA ARG A 17 18.74 -2.83 -0.66
C ARG A 17 18.92 -2.26 -2.07
N LEU A 18 18.18 -2.76 -3.07
CA LEU A 18 18.33 -2.34 -4.48
C LEU A 18 18.20 -0.82 -4.66
N SER A 19 17.29 -0.17 -3.93
CA SER A 19 17.11 1.29 -4.00
C SER A 19 18.28 2.11 -3.47
N ARG A 20 19.28 1.48 -2.83
CA ARG A 20 20.52 2.13 -2.35
C ARG A 20 21.72 1.91 -3.27
N ILE A 21 21.55 1.14 -4.33
CA ILE A 21 22.61 0.92 -5.31
C ILE A 21 22.71 2.18 -6.18
N ILE A 22 23.89 2.79 -6.20
CA ILE A 22 24.18 3.98 -7.00
C ILE A 22 25.05 3.53 -8.18
N GLY A 23 24.56 3.76 -9.41
CA GLY A 23 25.30 3.43 -10.62
C GLY A 23 24.75 2.19 -11.35
N LYS A 24 25.54 1.68 -12.30
CA LYS A 24 25.18 0.48 -13.06
C LYS A 24 25.66 -0.77 -12.34
N VAL A 25 24.83 -1.78 -12.29
CA VAL A 25 25.23 -3.12 -11.85
C VAL A 25 25.88 -3.83 -13.05
N GLU A 26 27.09 -4.31 -12.86
CA GLU A 26 27.79 -5.13 -13.86
C GLU A 26 27.61 -6.60 -13.48
N VAL A 27 27.14 -7.38 -14.45
CA VAL A 27 26.98 -8.82 -14.28
C VAL A 27 28.21 -9.53 -14.85
N GLY A 28 28.83 -10.39 -14.05
CA GLY A 28 29.94 -11.23 -14.48
C GLY A 28 29.52 -12.14 -15.64
N LYS A 29 30.49 -12.49 -16.50
CA LYS A 29 30.22 -13.29 -17.70
C LYS A 29 30.42 -14.79 -17.46
N GLU A 30 30.97 -15.18 -16.35
CA GLU A 30 31.24 -16.58 -16.03
C GLU A 30 29.95 -17.21 -15.45
N PRO A 31 29.40 -18.24 -16.10
CA PRO A 31 28.33 -19.02 -15.51
C PRO A 31 28.84 -19.71 -14.24
N ASP A 32 28.00 -19.85 -13.23
CA ASP A 32 28.32 -20.50 -11.95
C ASP A 32 29.48 -19.87 -11.16
N ALA A 33 29.73 -18.56 -11.35
CA ALA A 33 30.79 -17.83 -10.66
C ALA A 33 30.62 -17.76 -9.14
N PHE A 34 29.46 -18.12 -8.60
CA PHE A 34 29.19 -18.20 -7.17
C PHE A 34 28.26 -19.36 -6.84
N SER A 35 28.39 -19.93 -5.65
CA SER A 35 27.42 -20.84 -5.06
C SER A 35 26.54 -20.06 -4.09
N GLY A 36 25.24 -20.14 -4.27
CA GLY A 36 24.29 -19.56 -3.32
C GLY A 36 24.42 -20.24 -1.95
N PRO A 37 24.06 -19.58 -0.85
CA PRO A 37 24.04 -20.21 0.44
C PRO A 37 22.96 -21.30 0.43
N ASP A 38 23.37 -22.55 0.78
CA ASP A 38 22.45 -23.65 0.98
C ASP A 38 21.74 -23.49 2.34
N ASP A 39 20.44 -23.75 2.38
CA ASP A 39 19.60 -23.74 3.61
C ASP A 39 19.55 -22.41 4.40
N VAL A 40 19.58 -21.28 3.75
CA VAL A 40 19.43 -19.97 4.41
C VAL A 40 18.01 -19.42 4.21
N ASP A 41 17.31 -19.15 5.31
CA ASP A 41 16.09 -18.33 5.24
C ASP A 41 16.46 -16.89 4.88
N LEU A 42 16.29 -16.56 3.59
CA LEU A 42 16.59 -15.22 3.05
C LEU A 42 15.81 -14.12 3.75
N ARG A 43 14.60 -14.43 4.25
CA ARG A 43 13.75 -13.48 4.96
C ARG A 43 14.32 -13.18 6.34
N GLU A 44 14.71 -14.24 7.09
CA GLU A 44 15.33 -14.09 8.39
C GLU A 44 16.66 -13.32 8.27
N LEU A 45 17.44 -13.63 7.25
CA LEU A 45 18.72 -12.96 7.00
C LEU A 45 18.56 -11.48 6.66
N VAL A 46 17.57 -11.12 5.83
CA VAL A 46 17.24 -9.71 5.55
C VAL A 46 16.75 -9.01 6.82
N LEU A 47 15.87 -9.64 7.60
CA LEU A 47 15.37 -9.08 8.86
C LEU A 47 16.49 -8.88 9.88
N THR A 48 17.41 -9.83 10.01
CA THR A 48 18.58 -9.72 10.90
C THR A 48 19.52 -8.57 10.49
N HIS A 49 19.72 -8.36 9.19
CA HIS A 49 20.59 -7.26 8.68
C HIS A 49 19.88 -5.89 8.68
N VAL A 50 18.56 -5.86 8.76
CA VAL A 50 17.76 -4.64 8.91
C VAL A 50 17.44 -4.36 10.39
N ALA A 51 17.76 -5.32 11.29
CA ALA A 51 17.59 -5.12 12.72
C ALA A 51 18.30 -3.82 13.16
N PRO A 52 17.73 -3.07 14.08
CA PRO A 52 18.32 -1.84 14.58
C PRO A 52 19.68 -2.14 15.20
N ALA A 53 20.67 -1.30 14.87
CA ALA A 53 22.04 -1.46 15.39
C ALA A 53 22.10 -1.35 16.92
N GLN A 54 21.07 -0.73 17.52
CA GLN A 54 20.91 -0.58 18.98
C GLN A 54 19.42 -0.70 19.32
N THR A 55 19.14 -1.52 20.31
CA THR A 55 17.81 -1.58 20.94
C THR A 55 17.86 -0.93 22.30
N LEU A 56 16.76 -0.34 22.74
CA LEU A 56 16.62 0.30 24.05
C LEU A 56 15.35 -0.18 24.74
N ASP A 57 15.42 -0.18 26.07
CA ASP A 57 14.22 -0.27 26.88
C ASP A 57 13.67 1.15 27.06
N VAL A 58 12.39 1.32 26.80
CA VAL A 58 11.75 2.65 26.80
C VAL A 58 10.52 2.62 27.68
N VAL A 59 10.32 3.69 28.45
CA VAL A 59 9.11 3.92 29.24
C VAL A 59 8.42 5.19 28.74
N VAL A 60 7.13 5.09 28.43
CA VAL A 60 6.32 6.17 27.89
C VAL A 60 5.06 6.34 28.73
N GLU A 61 4.81 7.55 29.22
CA GLU A 61 3.52 7.91 29.79
C GLU A 61 2.53 8.26 28.67
N LEU A 62 1.31 7.75 28.76
CA LEU A 62 0.26 7.90 27.77
C LEU A 62 -0.96 8.57 28.39
N ALA A 63 -1.59 9.47 27.65
CA ALA A 63 -2.90 9.99 28.07
C ALA A 63 -3.95 8.87 28.08
N GLN A 64 -4.91 8.98 28.96
CA GLN A 64 -5.97 7.99 29.15
C GLN A 64 -6.72 7.76 27.81
N ASP A 65 -6.87 6.51 27.41
CA ASP A 65 -7.55 6.07 26.18
C ASP A 65 -7.01 6.70 24.88
N ARG A 66 -5.76 7.18 24.91
CA ARG A 66 -5.05 7.78 23.77
C ARG A 66 -3.80 7.00 23.41
N ALA A 67 -3.13 7.45 22.34
CA ALA A 67 -1.89 6.87 21.85
C ALA A 67 -2.01 5.34 21.61
N THR A 68 -3.10 4.93 20.98
CA THR A 68 -3.47 3.52 20.78
C THR A 68 -2.35 2.73 20.10
N ARG A 69 -1.64 3.33 19.16
CA ARG A 69 -0.52 2.65 18.47
C ARG A 69 0.62 2.33 19.43
N LEU A 70 0.98 3.25 20.32
CA LEU A 70 2.01 2.99 21.34
C LEU A 70 1.54 1.89 22.30
N ARG A 71 0.28 1.91 22.74
CA ARG A 71 -0.29 0.84 23.60
C ARG A 71 -0.22 -0.54 22.92
N GLN A 72 -0.37 -0.59 21.61
CA GLN A 72 -0.29 -1.84 20.82
C GLN A 72 1.13 -2.36 20.65
N LEU A 73 2.11 -1.47 20.57
CA LEU A 73 3.53 -1.80 20.40
C LEU A 73 4.21 -2.12 21.74
N ALA A 74 3.59 -1.73 22.85
CA ALA A 74 4.18 -1.91 24.18
C ALA A 74 4.27 -3.41 24.55
N THR A 75 5.36 -3.76 25.22
CA THR A 75 5.55 -5.08 25.84
C THR A 75 4.58 -5.25 27.01
N SER A 76 4.36 -4.18 27.77
CA SER A 76 3.36 -4.14 28.84
C SER A 76 2.78 -2.73 28.99
N VAL A 77 1.53 -2.65 29.44
CA VAL A 77 0.86 -1.38 29.75
C VAL A 77 0.24 -1.50 31.14
N ASP A 78 0.64 -0.60 32.04
CA ASP A 78 0.07 -0.45 33.37
C ASP A 78 -0.56 0.93 33.49
N ASP A 79 -1.88 0.97 33.60
CA ASP A 79 -2.69 2.19 33.53
C ASP A 79 -2.32 3.08 32.34
N ASN A 80 -1.54 4.13 32.62
CA ASN A 80 -1.10 5.12 31.63
C ASN A 80 0.40 5.01 31.30
N THR A 81 1.09 3.99 31.77
CA THR A 81 2.52 3.77 31.51
C THR A 81 2.69 2.58 30.57
N ALA A 82 3.36 2.79 29.47
CA ALA A 82 3.72 1.75 28.51
C ALA A 82 5.21 1.46 28.59
N SER A 83 5.58 0.20 28.73
CA SER A 83 6.97 -0.27 28.73
C SER A 83 7.26 -1.04 27.45
N PHE A 84 8.43 -0.79 26.90
CA PHE A 84 8.93 -1.39 25.67
C PHE A 84 10.30 -2.00 25.95
N GLU A 85 10.48 -3.26 25.67
CA GLU A 85 11.75 -3.98 25.90
C GLU A 85 12.44 -4.27 24.56
N GLY A 86 13.72 -3.94 24.46
CA GLY A 86 14.55 -4.26 23.29
C GLY A 86 14.03 -3.68 21.97
N VAL A 87 13.43 -2.48 21.98
CA VAL A 87 12.82 -1.88 20.79
C VAL A 87 13.76 -0.96 20.04
N ASP A 88 13.48 -0.78 18.74
CA ASP A 88 14.12 0.26 17.93
C ASP A 88 13.73 1.65 18.43
N PRO A 89 14.70 2.46 18.91
CA PRO A 89 14.41 3.79 19.41
C PRO A 89 13.82 4.73 18.34
N ASP A 90 14.10 4.50 17.05
CA ASP A 90 13.56 5.33 15.96
C ASP A 90 12.06 5.08 15.76
N VAL A 91 11.60 3.87 15.97
CA VAL A 91 10.17 3.52 15.93
C VAL A 91 9.44 4.23 17.04
N ILE A 92 9.91 4.10 18.29
CA ILE A 92 9.27 4.75 19.44
C ILE A 92 9.34 6.28 19.32
N PHE A 93 10.47 6.83 18.89
CA PHE A 93 10.63 8.26 18.62
C PHE A 93 9.56 8.79 17.65
N SER A 94 9.38 8.11 16.51
CA SER A 94 8.39 8.50 15.51
C SER A 94 6.96 8.39 16.03
N GLU A 95 6.64 7.34 16.77
CA GLU A 95 5.28 7.13 17.31
C GLU A 95 4.94 8.10 18.45
N VAL A 96 5.91 8.44 19.28
CA VAL A 96 5.73 9.47 20.34
C VAL A 96 5.51 10.85 19.71
N LEU A 97 6.31 11.24 18.72
CA LEU A 97 6.08 12.49 18.00
C LEU A 97 4.70 12.50 17.32
N ARG A 98 4.29 11.39 16.74
CA ARG A 98 2.96 11.23 16.12
C ARG A 98 1.83 11.36 17.13
N ALA A 99 1.98 10.77 18.29
CA ALA A 99 1.03 10.92 19.41
C ALA A 99 0.97 12.37 19.91
N GLY A 100 2.10 13.09 19.88
CA GLY A 100 2.16 14.49 20.29
C GLY A 100 1.89 14.67 21.78
N PRO A 101 0.91 15.54 22.20
CA PRO A 101 0.64 15.78 23.62
C PRO A 101 0.06 14.55 24.34
N ASP A 102 -0.35 13.52 23.61
CA ASP A 102 -0.97 12.33 24.17
C ASP A 102 0.08 11.28 24.66
N ALA A 103 1.39 11.55 24.48
CA ALA A 103 2.46 10.66 24.91
C ALA A 103 3.70 11.45 25.39
N ARG A 104 4.40 10.92 26.40
CA ARG A 104 5.65 11.49 26.92
C ARG A 104 6.65 10.38 27.21
N VAL A 105 7.84 10.45 26.63
CA VAL A 105 8.94 9.56 27.02
C VAL A 105 9.43 9.92 28.41
N VAL A 106 9.55 8.93 29.27
CA VAL A 106 10.08 9.07 30.63
C VAL A 106 11.54 8.61 30.68
N GLU A 107 11.81 7.46 30.07
CA GLU A 107 13.12 6.83 30.00
C GLU A 107 13.34 6.23 28.60
N PRO A 108 14.59 6.16 28.10
CA PRO A 108 15.81 6.73 28.68
C PRO A 108 15.97 8.23 28.36
N VAL A 109 16.80 8.92 29.15
CA VAL A 109 17.04 10.38 29.01
C VAL A 109 17.48 10.78 27.60
N VAL A 110 18.28 9.95 26.94
CA VAL A 110 18.73 10.21 25.56
C VAL A 110 17.54 10.33 24.59
N LEU A 111 16.52 9.51 24.74
CA LEU A 111 15.31 9.57 23.91
C LEU A 111 14.42 10.75 24.31
N VAL A 112 14.34 11.08 25.60
CA VAL A 112 13.66 12.28 26.12
C VAL A 112 14.23 13.54 25.47
N ASP A 113 15.55 13.70 25.50
CA ASP A 113 16.23 14.87 24.94
C ASP A 113 16.03 14.95 23.42
N ARG A 114 16.09 13.81 22.72
CA ARG A 114 15.87 13.72 21.27
C ARG A 114 14.43 14.14 20.89
N VAL A 115 13.42 13.67 21.62
CA VAL A 115 12.01 14.04 21.41
C VAL A 115 11.80 15.51 21.70
N ARG A 116 12.32 16.02 22.83
CA ARG A 116 12.24 17.44 23.17
C ARG A 116 12.83 18.33 22.09
N GLN A 117 14.04 18.03 21.62
CA GLN A 117 14.69 18.78 20.56
C GLN A 117 13.89 18.78 19.25
N ALA A 118 13.31 17.65 18.87
CA ALA A 118 12.46 17.56 17.69
C ALA A 118 11.18 18.40 17.83
N LEU A 119 10.54 18.35 19.00
CA LEU A 119 9.35 19.17 19.29
C LEU A 119 9.66 20.67 19.31
N GLU A 120 10.83 21.08 19.85
CA GLU A 120 11.28 22.47 19.79
C GLU A 120 11.46 22.94 18.34
N ASN A 121 12.10 22.12 17.50
CA ASN A 121 12.30 22.44 16.09
C ASN A 121 10.95 22.57 15.36
N LEU A 122 10.03 21.62 15.58
CA LEU A 122 8.70 21.62 14.97
C LEU A 122 7.83 22.80 15.44
N SER A 123 7.93 23.18 16.74
CA SER A 123 7.15 24.29 17.30
C SER A 123 7.62 25.65 16.80
N ARG A 124 8.89 25.76 16.36
CA ARG A 124 9.50 26.99 15.83
C ARG A 124 9.57 27.00 14.30
N ALA A 125 9.13 25.93 13.64
CA ALA A 125 9.23 25.82 12.19
C ALA A 125 8.41 26.89 11.50
N GLU A 126 9.05 27.68 10.65
CA GLU A 126 8.37 28.66 9.80
C GLU A 126 7.79 27.95 8.56
N THR A 127 6.52 28.19 8.32
CA THR A 127 5.87 27.67 7.11
C THR A 127 6.19 28.56 5.93
N LYS A 128 6.84 28.00 4.92
CA LYS A 128 7.07 28.68 3.64
C LYS A 128 5.97 28.23 2.68
N PRO A 129 5.03 29.09 2.29
CA PRO A 129 4.03 28.74 1.27
C PRO A 129 4.72 28.43 -0.07
N SER A 130 4.10 27.60 -0.89
CA SER A 130 4.62 27.28 -2.23
C SER A 130 4.72 28.55 -3.08
N SER A 131 5.79 28.70 -3.82
CA SER A 131 5.95 29.79 -4.77
C SER A 131 4.92 29.67 -5.91
N LYS A 132 4.71 30.76 -6.65
CA LYS A 132 3.80 30.73 -7.82
C LYS A 132 4.27 29.67 -8.84
N SER A 133 5.56 29.60 -9.11
CA SER A 133 6.14 28.64 -10.07
C SER A 133 5.91 27.19 -9.63
N GLU A 134 6.06 26.89 -8.34
CA GLU A 134 5.82 25.54 -7.79
C GLU A 134 4.33 25.17 -7.88
N ARG A 135 3.42 26.10 -7.54
CA ARG A 135 1.98 25.88 -7.71
C ARG A 135 1.58 25.64 -9.16
N ASP A 136 2.08 26.46 -10.07
CA ASP A 136 1.80 26.30 -11.49
C ASP A 136 2.31 24.96 -12.03
N ALA A 137 3.50 24.52 -11.58
CA ALA A 137 4.07 23.21 -11.95
C ALA A 137 3.25 22.04 -11.38
N LEU A 138 2.84 22.12 -10.09
CA LEU A 138 1.96 21.12 -9.50
C LEU A 138 0.62 21.02 -10.22
N MET A 139 0.00 22.16 -10.53
CA MET A 139 -1.28 22.19 -11.25
C MET A 139 -1.16 21.66 -12.67
N ALA A 140 -0.05 21.91 -13.35
CA ALA A 140 0.24 21.34 -14.66
C ALA A 140 0.35 19.80 -14.58
N GLU A 141 1.03 19.29 -13.56
CA GLU A 141 1.18 17.85 -13.32
C GLU A 141 -0.16 17.19 -12.94
N VAL A 142 -0.99 17.82 -12.10
CA VAL A 142 -2.36 17.36 -11.81
C VAL A 142 -3.17 17.23 -13.11
N LYS A 143 -3.17 18.28 -13.95
CA LYS A 143 -3.88 18.26 -15.23
C LYS A 143 -3.32 17.19 -16.18
N ARG A 144 -2.01 16.96 -16.18
CA ARG A 144 -1.36 15.91 -16.98
C ARG A 144 -1.84 14.53 -16.56
N ARG A 145 -1.88 14.26 -15.24
CA ARG A 145 -2.35 12.98 -14.67
C ARG A 145 -3.83 12.77 -14.89
N GLN A 146 -4.65 13.81 -14.79
CA GLN A 146 -6.09 13.72 -15.10
C GLN A 146 -6.37 13.41 -16.57
N ARG A 147 -5.53 13.90 -17.48
CA ARG A 147 -5.63 13.60 -18.93
C ARG A 147 -5.10 12.20 -19.26
N ASN A 148 -4.07 11.75 -18.55
CA ASN A 148 -3.47 10.44 -18.67
C ASN A 148 -3.34 9.84 -17.26
N PRO A 149 -4.42 9.27 -16.70
CA PRO A 149 -4.34 8.62 -15.40
C PRO A 149 -3.28 7.52 -15.46
N ILE A 150 -2.29 7.61 -14.57
CA ILE A 150 -1.33 6.52 -14.35
C ILE A 150 -2.11 5.44 -13.64
N GLU A 151 -2.61 4.52 -14.42
CA GLU A 151 -3.25 3.32 -13.91
C GLU A 151 -2.20 2.45 -13.23
N SER A 152 -2.54 1.85 -12.10
CA SER A 152 -1.64 0.90 -11.49
C SER A 152 -1.47 -0.31 -12.42
N SER A 153 -0.26 -0.88 -12.45
CA SER A 153 -0.01 -2.09 -13.23
C SER A 153 -0.93 -3.24 -12.83
N VAL A 154 -1.42 -3.23 -11.58
CA VAL A 154 -2.37 -4.21 -11.06
C VAL A 154 -3.76 -4.02 -11.66
N ASP A 155 -4.25 -2.77 -11.75
CA ASP A 155 -5.56 -2.48 -12.35
C ASP A 155 -5.56 -2.80 -13.84
N GLN A 156 -4.47 -2.48 -14.54
CA GLN A 156 -4.29 -2.83 -15.95
C GLN A 156 -4.26 -4.34 -16.16
N LEU A 157 -3.49 -5.09 -15.34
CA LEU A 157 -3.44 -6.53 -15.41
C LEU A 157 -4.81 -7.16 -15.12
N GLY A 158 -5.49 -6.71 -14.08
CA GLY A 158 -6.84 -7.17 -13.73
C GLY A 158 -7.83 -6.98 -14.88
N ARG A 159 -7.77 -5.83 -15.54
CA ARG A 159 -8.62 -5.54 -16.71
C ARG A 159 -8.23 -6.42 -17.90
N LEU A 160 -6.94 -6.59 -18.23
CA LEU A 160 -6.49 -7.46 -19.32
C LEU A 160 -6.95 -8.91 -19.12
N LEU A 161 -6.86 -9.43 -17.89
CA LEU A 161 -7.33 -10.77 -17.55
C LEU A 161 -8.85 -10.93 -17.67
N ALA A 162 -9.61 -9.87 -17.44
CA ALA A 162 -11.07 -9.89 -17.57
C ALA A 162 -11.53 -9.59 -19.01
N LEU A 163 -10.77 -8.82 -19.77
CA LEU A 163 -11.13 -8.33 -21.11
C LEU A 163 -11.32 -9.46 -22.11
N VAL A 164 -10.35 -10.36 -22.22
CA VAL A 164 -10.38 -11.44 -23.22
C VAL A 164 -11.54 -12.43 -23.00
N PRO A 165 -11.79 -12.96 -21.78
CA PRO A 165 -12.95 -13.80 -21.51
C PRO A 165 -14.28 -13.08 -21.77
N TRP A 166 -14.36 -11.81 -21.41
CA TRP A 166 -15.57 -11.01 -21.61
C TRP A 166 -15.86 -10.78 -23.10
N LEU A 167 -14.86 -10.43 -23.90
CA LEU A 167 -15.00 -10.25 -25.35
C LEU A 167 -15.42 -11.55 -26.04
N ARG A 168 -14.92 -12.70 -25.58
CA ARG A 168 -15.36 -14.02 -26.08
C ARG A 168 -16.83 -14.31 -25.79
N ALA A 169 -17.33 -13.86 -24.63
CA ALA A 169 -18.72 -13.99 -24.26
C ALA A 169 -19.65 -13.00 -25.01
N HIS A 170 -19.08 -11.93 -25.59
CA HIS A 170 -19.83 -10.85 -26.27
C HIS A 170 -19.26 -10.60 -27.69
N PRO A 171 -19.38 -11.56 -28.61
CA PRO A 171 -18.83 -11.42 -29.96
C PRO A 171 -19.50 -10.27 -30.73
N GLY A 172 -18.68 -9.45 -31.43
CA GLY A 172 -19.19 -8.33 -32.22
C GLY A 172 -19.55 -7.08 -31.40
N VAL A 173 -19.09 -7.00 -30.17
CA VAL A 173 -19.27 -5.82 -29.32
C VAL A 173 -18.51 -4.61 -29.90
N THR A 174 -19.10 -3.40 -29.75
CA THR A 174 -18.40 -2.16 -30.17
C THR A 174 -17.36 -1.72 -29.15
N TYR A 175 -16.37 -0.93 -29.64
CA TYR A 175 -15.33 -0.36 -28.76
C TYR A 175 -15.92 0.49 -27.63
N GLU A 176 -16.96 1.27 -27.94
CA GLU A 176 -17.63 2.13 -26.96
C GLU A 176 -18.29 1.30 -25.86
N LEU A 177 -19.01 0.23 -26.23
CA LEU A 177 -19.71 -0.62 -25.26
C LEU A 177 -18.71 -1.38 -24.36
N ALA A 178 -17.62 -1.85 -24.95
CA ALA A 178 -16.56 -2.48 -24.20
C ALA A 178 -15.83 -1.50 -23.27
N ALA A 179 -15.53 -0.29 -23.76
CA ALA A 179 -14.91 0.77 -22.98
C ALA A 179 -15.80 1.18 -21.79
N ASP A 180 -17.08 1.34 -22.02
CA ASP A 180 -18.09 1.65 -20.98
C ASP A 180 -18.15 0.53 -19.93
N HIS A 181 -18.17 -0.74 -20.37
CA HIS A 181 -18.21 -1.89 -19.45
C HIS A 181 -17.00 -1.94 -18.50
N PHE A 182 -15.82 -1.64 -19.02
CA PHE A 182 -14.58 -1.63 -18.25
C PHE A 182 -14.25 -0.28 -17.61
N GLY A 183 -15.11 0.74 -17.79
CA GLY A 183 -14.94 2.07 -17.20
C GLY A 183 -13.69 2.81 -17.72
N VAL A 184 -13.27 2.56 -18.95
CA VAL A 184 -12.09 3.15 -19.58
C VAL A 184 -12.45 3.94 -20.85
N GLY A 185 -11.55 4.83 -21.30
CA GLY A 185 -11.70 5.47 -22.61
C GLY A 185 -11.40 4.52 -23.76
N VAL A 186 -12.02 4.74 -24.94
CA VAL A 186 -11.81 3.93 -26.15
C VAL A 186 -10.34 3.83 -26.53
N ASP A 187 -9.58 4.94 -26.45
CA ASP A 187 -8.13 4.95 -26.74
C ASP A 187 -7.34 4.05 -25.78
N ARG A 188 -7.80 3.92 -24.54
CA ARG A 188 -7.18 3.03 -23.56
C ARG A 188 -7.48 1.59 -23.87
N LEU A 189 -8.73 1.28 -24.18
CA LEU A 189 -9.14 -0.04 -24.62
C LEU A 189 -8.36 -0.52 -25.84
N HIS A 190 -8.11 0.36 -26.82
CA HIS A 190 -7.25 0.06 -27.97
C HIS A 190 -5.85 -0.35 -27.53
N LYS A 191 -5.21 0.39 -26.62
CA LYS A 191 -3.86 0.05 -26.11
C LYS A 191 -3.85 -1.27 -25.35
N ASP A 192 -4.89 -1.55 -24.58
CA ASP A 192 -5.01 -2.81 -23.86
C ASP A 192 -5.19 -3.99 -24.83
N LEU A 193 -5.95 -3.81 -25.90
CA LEU A 193 -6.11 -4.81 -26.96
C LEU A 193 -4.80 -5.00 -27.75
N GLU A 194 -4.10 -3.92 -28.10
CA GLU A 194 -2.78 -3.98 -28.72
C GLU A 194 -1.80 -4.75 -27.83
N LEU A 195 -1.79 -4.47 -26.52
CA LEU A 195 -0.95 -5.17 -25.57
C LEU A 195 -1.31 -6.67 -25.49
N ALA A 196 -2.60 -7.01 -25.49
CA ALA A 196 -3.07 -8.40 -25.49
C ALA A 196 -2.70 -9.15 -26.77
N VAL A 197 -2.67 -8.46 -27.93
CA VAL A 197 -2.30 -9.03 -29.24
C VAL A 197 -0.79 -9.09 -29.43
N CYS A 198 -0.05 -8.07 -28.98
CA CYS A 198 1.40 -7.94 -29.21
C CYS A 198 2.26 -8.71 -28.20
N THR A 199 1.68 -9.54 -27.34
CA THR A 199 2.49 -10.40 -26.47
C THR A 199 3.05 -11.57 -27.29
N GLU A 200 4.18 -11.36 -27.94
CA GLU A 200 4.97 -12.42 -28.57
C GLU A 200 5.55 -13.32 -27.47
N PHE A 201 4.95 -14.49 -27.24
CA PHE A 201 5.52 -15.55 -26.41
C PHE A 201 6.32 -16.51 -27.30
N GLY A 202 7.62 -16.24 -27.43
CA GLY A 202 8.56 -17.15 -28.08
C GLY A 202 8.26 -17.45 -29.57
N SER A 203 8.89 -18.47 -30.11
CA SER A 203 8.79 -18.88 -31.54
C SER A 203 7.45 -19.53 -31.96
N ASN A 204 6.47 -19.60 -31.08
CA ASN A 204 5.11 -20.04 -31.37
C ASN A 204 4.14 -18.90 -31.09
N LEU A 205 3.72 -18.20 -32.14
CA LEU A 205 2.69 -17.19 -32.13
C LEU A 205 1.38 -17.75 -31.55
N LEU A 206 1.10 -17.46 -30.29
CA LEU A 206 -0.26 -17.42 -29.78
C LEU A 206 -0.82 -16.03 -30.16
N THR A 207 -1.11 -15.83 -31.43
CA THR A 207 -1.86 -14.65 -31.86
C THR A 207 -3.30 -14.84 -31.43
N LEU A 208 -3.71 -14.09 -30.42
CA LEU A 208 -5.12 -13.74 -30.23
C LEU A 208 -5.52 -13.00 -31.49
N ASP A 209 -6.23 -13.67 -32.39
CA ASP A 209 -6.73 -13.05 -33.61
C ASP A 209 -7.93 -12.17 -33.23
N ILE A 210 -7.65 -10.91 -32.94
CA ILE A 210 -8.65 -9.89 -32.68
C ILE A 210 -8.90 -9.19 -33.99
N GLU A 211 -9.97 -9.56 -34.67
CA GLU A 211 -10.41 -8.84 -35.85
C GLU A 211 -11.24 -7.61 -35.44
N ALA A 212 -10.71 -6.46 -35.75
CA ALA A 212 -11.42 -5.19 -35.66
C ALA A 212 -11.95 -4.82 -37.05
N TRP A 213 -13.21 -5.12 -37.32
CA TRP A 213 -13.87 -4.66 -38.55
C TRP A 213 -14.73 -3.43 -38.23
N GLY A 214 -14.29 -2.27 -38.69
CA GLY A 214 -14.97 -1.01 -38.42
C GLY A 214 -14.93 -0.66 -36.93
N ASN A 215 -16.08 -0.67 -36.26
CA ASN A 215 -16.23 -0.29 -34.85
C ASN A 215 -16.51 -1.50 -33.91
N THR A 216 -16.35 -2.74 -34.40
CA THR A 216 -16.65 -3.95 -33.63
C THR A 216 -15.41 -4.76 -33.36
N ILE A 217 -15.38 -5.42 -32.17
CA ILE A 217 -14.30 -6.28 -31.72
C ILE A 217 -14.78 -7.73 -31.81
N GLN A 218 -14.01 -8.58 -32.48
CA GLN A 218 -14.26 -10.01 -32.53
C GLN A 218 -12.99 -10.77 -32.15
N VAL A 219 -13.09 -11.60 -31.10
CA VAL A 219 -12.00 -12.52 -30.71
C VAL A 219 -12.26 -13.84 -31.43
N ARG A 220 -11.43 -14.16 -32.42
CA ARG A 220 -11.40 -15.49 -33.02
C ARG A 220 -10.50 -16.41 -32.20
N ASP A 221 -11.03 -17.57 -31.86
CA ASP A 221 -10.26 -18.59 -31.14
C ASP A 221 -9.12 -19.06 -32.06
N ALA A 222 -7.89 -18.70 -31.73
CA ALA A 222 -6.74 -19.22 -32.40
C ALA A 222 -6.64 -20.73 -32.06
N GLN A 223 -6.70 -21.59 -33.05
CA GLN A 223 -6.59 -23.04 -32.90
C GLN A 223 -5.28 -23.52 -32.23
N GLY A 224 -4.41 -22.58 -31.82
CA GLY A 224 -3.14 -22.81 -31.12
C GLY A 224 -3.22 -23.14 -29.64
N ILE A 225 -4.35 -22.94 -28.97
CA ILE A 225 -4.50 -23.24 -27.51
C ILE A 225 -4.56 -24.77 -27.25
N GLN A 226 -4.67 -25.62 -28.29
CA GLN A 226 -4.63 -27.08 -28.14
C GLN A 226 -3.20 -27.67 -28.08
N ALA A 227 -2.17 -26.88 -28.37
CA ALA A 227 -0.80 -27.34 -28.19
C ALA A 227 -0.36 -27.14 -26.71
N PRO A 228 0.30 -28.12 -26.07
CA PRO A 228 0.80 -27.93 -24.71
C PRO A 228 1.76 -26.74 -24.71
N LEU A 229 1.46 -25.77 -23.85
CA LEU A 229 2.33 -24.62 -23.61
C LEU A 229 3.69 -25.12 -23.13
N ARG A 230 4.74 -24.81 -23.87
CA ARG A 230 6.13 -25.09 -23.46
C ARG A 230 6.74 -23.77 -23.04
N PHE A 231 6.92 -23.60 -21.76
CA PHE A 231 7.63 -22.45 -21.19
C PHE A 231 9.13 -22.74 -21.19
N THR A 232 9.92 -21.72 -21.50
CA THR A 232 11.34 -21.70 -21.11
C THR A 232 11.44 -21.57 -19.59
N GLU A 233 12.56 -21.95 -19.01
CA GLU A 233 12.80 -21.81 -17.56
C GLU A 233 12.55 -20.39 -17.06
N SER A 234 13.01 -19.38 -17.80
CA SER A 234 12.83 -17.96 -17.49
C SER A 234 11.36 -17.50 -17.54
N GLU A 235 10.60 -17.97 -18.53
CA GLU A 235 9.17 -17.67 -18.65
C GLU A 235 8.37 -18.35 -17.55
N GLY A 236 8.65 -19.62 -17.28
CA GLY A 236 8.00 -20.36 -16.19
C GLY A 236 8.30 -19.75 -14.82
N PHE A 237 9.53 -19.34 -14.58
CA PHE A 237 9.94 -18.62 -13.39
C PHE A 237 9.17 -17.29 -13.23
N SER A 238 9.13 -16.49 -14.28
CA SER A 238 8.41 -15.20 -14.25
C SER A 238 6.92 -15.37 -13.96
N LEU A 239 6.30 -16.42 -14.51
CA LEU A 239 4.90 -16.77 -14.26
C LEU A 239 4.67 -17.22 -12.81
N LEU A 240 5.56 -18.05 -12.25
CA LEU A 240 5.47 -18.49 -10.85
C LEU A 240 5.59 -17.31 -9.90
N VAL A 241 6.56 -16.41 -10.12
CA VAL A 241 6.70 -15.16 -9.35
C VAL A 241 5.43 -14.32 -9.45
N GLY A 242 4.85 -14.19 -10.65
CA GLY A 242 3.59 -13.46 -10.85
C GLY A 242 2.40 -14.09 -10.13
N LEU A 243 2.29 -15.41 -10.12
CA LEU A 243 1.24 -16.14 -9.40
C LEU A 243 1.41 -16.05 -7.89
N ASP A 244 2.64 -16.13 -7.38
CA ASP A 244 2.91 -15.97 -5.95
C ASP A 244 2.61 -14.55 -5.48
N LEU A 245 2.91 -13.53 -6.30
CA LEU A 245 2.47 -12.15 -6.05
C LEU A 245 0.94 -12.03 -6.07
N LEU A 246 0.28 -12.64 -7.06
CA LEU A 246 -1.18 -12.62 -7.17
C LEU A 246 -1.85 -13.28 -5.96
N ALA A 247 -1.27 -14.38 -5.46
CA ALA A 247 -1.76 -15.04 -4.25
C ALA A 247 -1.71 -14.15 -3.00
N GLN A 248 -0.77 -13.19 -2.97
CA GLN A 248 -0.60 -12.24 -1.85
C GLN A 248 -1.47 -10.98 -1.99
N ILE A 249 -1.98 -10.68 -3.21
CA ILE A 249 -2.81 -9.50 -3.44
C ILE A 249 -4.25 -9.80 -3.00
N PRO A 250 -4.83 -9.00 -2.08
CA PRO A 250 -6.25 -9.13 -1.75
C PRO A 250 -7.10 -8.75 -2.97
N GLY A 251 -7.93 -9.65 -3.47
CA GLY A 251 -8.75 -9.40 -4.66
C GLY A 251 -9.87 -10.44 -4.83
N PRO A 252 -10.80 -10.24 -5.77
CA PRO A 252 -11.89 -11.18 -6.05
C PRO A 252 -11.43 -12.44 -6.81
N HIS A 253 -10.14 -12.69 -6.94
CA HIS A 253 -9.58 -13.86 -7.61
C HIS A 253 -9.72 -15.11 -6.74
N ASP A 254 -9.97 -16.23 -7.38
CA ASP A 254 -10.06 -17.53 -6.73
C ASP A 254 -8.66 -18.03 -6.33
N LEU A 255 -8.33 -17.92 -5.05
CA LEU A 255 -7.04 -18.39 -4.51
C LEU A 255 -6.83 -19.88 -4.72
N SER A 256 -7.90 -20.69 -4.78
CA SER A 256 -7.80 -22.13 -5.05
C SER A 256 -7.38 -22.36 -6.52
N ALA A 257 -7.88 -21.57 -7.43
CA ALA A 257 -7.47 -21.59 -8.84
C ALA A 257 -6.01 -21.16 -9.00
N VAL A 258 -5.60 -20.07 -8.31
CA VAL A 258 -4.20 -19.61 -8.30
C VAL A 258 -3.26 -20.71 -7.78
N ALA A 259 -3.58 -21.32 -6.65
CA ALA A 259 -2.79 -22.41 -6.07
C ALA A 259 -2.70 -23.62 -7.04
N THR A 260 -3.82 -23.99 -7.67
CA THR A 260 -3.86 -25.10 -8.65
C THR A 260 -3.01 -24.81 -9.88
N VAL A 261 -3.04 -23.57 -10.39
CA VAL A 261 -2.22 -23.16 -11.55
C VAL A 261 -0.75 -23.13 -11.17
N SER A 262 -0.40 -22.59 -10.01
CA SER A 262 0.98 -22.57 -9.49
C SER A 262 1.56 -23.98 -9.38
N GLU A 263 0.80 -24.92 -8.84
CA GLU A 263 1.23 -26.32 -8.72
C GLU A 263 1.45 -26.99 -10.10
N LYS A 264 0.51 -26.79 -11.02
CA LYS A 264 0.65 -27.30 -12.41
C LYS A 264 1.86 -26.70 -13.09
N LEU A 265 2.13 -25.41 -12.88
CA LEU A 265 3.24 -24.72 -13.49
C LEU A 265 4.58 -25.16 -12.90
N ARG A 266 4.68 -25.32 -11.57
CA ARG A 266 5.86 -25.90 -10.90
C ARG A 266 6.18 -27.29 -11.45
N SER A 267 5.16 -28.14 -11.60
CA SER A 267 5.31 -29.47 -12.17
C SER A 267 5.77 -29.45 -13.64
N ALA A 268 5.40 -28.42 -14.41
CA ALA A 268 5.76 -28.29 -15.83
C ALA A 268 7.15 -27.67 -16.06
N VAL A 269 7.62 -26.83 -15.15
CA VAL A 269 8.88 -26.08 -15.27
C VAL A 269 10.09 -26.86 -14.70
N GLY A 270 9.84 -27.89 -13.88
CA GLY A 270 10.92 -28.76 -13.37
C GLY A 270 11.90 -28.03 -12.43
N ASP A 271 13.21 -28.22 -12.64
CA ASP A 271 14.27 -27.68 -11.75
C ASP A 271 14.31 -26.14 -11.64
N ALA A 272 13.76 -25.41 -12.61
CA ALA A 272 13.60 -23.95 -12.51
C ALA A 272 12.64 -23.53 -11.40
N ALA A 273 11.77 -24.42 -10.91
CA ALA A 273 10.92 -24.17 -9.75
C ALA A 273 11.74 -23.99 -8.45
N GLY A 274 12.91 -24.60 -8.34
CA GLY A 274 13.83 -24.43 -7.21
C GLY A 274 14.40 -23.03 -7.09
N LEU A 275 14.37 -22.21 -8.15
CA LEU A 275 14.76 -20.81 -8.10
C LEU A 275 13.74 -19.91 -7.39
N THR A 276 12.46 -20.32 -7.36
CA THR A 276 11.41 -19.56 -6.63
C THR A 276 11.58 -19.68 -5.13
N GLU A 277 12.12 -20.79 -4.61
CA GLU A 277 12.44 -20.97 -3.19
C GLU A 277 13.60 -20.05 -2.74
N LYS A 278 14.45 -19.61 -3.68
CA LYS A 278 15.52 -18.64 -3.44
C LYS A 278 15.07 -17.19 -3.55
N LEU A 279 13.81 -16.95 -3.86
CA LEU A 279 13.18 -15.62 -3.94
C LEU A 279 12.18 -15.47 -2.79
N ALA A 280 12.61 -14.89 -1.69
CA ALA A 280 11.69 -14.43 -0.66
C ALA A 280 11.09 -13.10 -1.14
N ILE A 281 9.84 -13.11 -1.61
CA ILE A 281 9.10 -11.90 -1.94
C ILE A 281 8.40 -11.47 -0.66
N ASP A 282 9.02 -10.54 0.06
CA ASP A 282 8.33 -9.79 1.09
C ASP A 282 7.57 -8.66 0.37
N SER A 283 6.37 -8.99 -0.10
CA SER A 283 5.44 -7.94 -0.50
C SER A 283 5.14 -7.11 0.75
N PRO A 284 5.08 -5.77 0.67
CA PRO A 284 4.44 -4.97 1.70
C PRO A 284 2.92 -5.18 1.70
N ALA A 285 2.44 -6.30 1.17
CA ALA A 285 1.14 -6.80 1.55
C ALA A 285 1.13 -6.80 3.08
N PRO A 286 0.07 -6.25 3.70
CA PRO A 286 -0.08 -6.39 5.13
C PRO A 286 0.22 -7.85 5.44
N VAL A 287 1.13 -8.10 6.40
CA VAL A 287 1.28 -9.41 7.01
C VAL A 287 -0.12 -9.98 6.97
N ALA A 288 -0.30 -11.14 6.34
CA ALA A 288 -1.57 -11.82 6.41
C ALA A 288 -1.74 -12.15 7.89
N ASP A 289 -2.13 -11.13 8.66
CA ASP A 289 -2.73 -11.33 9.95
C ASP A 289 -3.86 -12.30 9.64
N SER A 290 -3.78 -13.49 10.18
CA SER A 290 -4.89 -14.45 10.14
C SER A 290 -6.20 -13.71 10.42
N ASP A 291 -6.14 -12.70 11.27
CA ASP A 291 -7.21 -11.81 11.66
C ASP A 291 -7.83 -11.03 10.49
N VAL A 292 -7.04 -10.52 9.53
CA VAL A 292 -7.58 -9.77 8.36
C VAL A 292 -8.27 -10.71 7.38
N ALA A 293 -7.74 -11.92 7.20
CA ALA A 293 -8.36 -12.93 6.35
C ALA A 293 -9.71 -13.40 6.95
N ASP A 294 -9.74 -13.63 8.26
CA ASP A 294 -10.94 -14.04 8.99
C ASP A 294 -11.99 -12.93 9.00
N VAL A 295 -11.58 -11.68 9.24
CA VAL A 295 -12.45 -10.49 9.13
C VAL A 295 -13.05 -10.39 7.73
N ARG A 296 -12.24 -10.58 6.69
CA ARG A 296 -12.72 -10.56 5.31
C ARG A 296 -13.74 -11.65 5.03
N ALA A 297 -13.46 -12.89 5.43
CA ALA A 297 -14.37 -14.02 5.26
C ALA A 297 -15.70 -13.78 5.98
N ALA A 298 -15.67 -13.26 7.21
CA ALA A 298 -16.85 -12.89 7.97
C ALA A 298 -17.67 -11.78 7.29
N ILE A 299 -17.01 -10.76 6.72
CA ILE A 299 -17.67 -9.69 5.96
C ILE A 299 -18.36 -10.26 4.72
N VAL A 300 -17.69 -11.10 3.93
CA VAL A 300 -18.27 -11.73 2.74
C VAL A 300 -19.49 -12.59 3.13
N GLY A 301 -19.38 -13.34 4.21
CA GLY A 301 -20.49 -14.10 4.76
C GLY A 301 -21.69 -13.23 5.15
N ALA A 302 -21.45 -12.09 5.80
CA ALA A 302 -22.47 -11.13 6.19
C ALA A 302 -23.15 -10.47 4.98
N ILE A 303 -22.38 -10.10 3.94
CA ILE A 303 -22.92 -9.56 2.67
C ILE A 303 -23.83 -10.60 2.02
N ASN A 304 -23.37 -11.84 1.86
CA ASN A 304 -24.14 -12.91 1.21
C ASN A 304 -25.41 -13.28 1.98
N SER A 305 -25.39 -13.18 3.32
CA SER A 305 -26.54 -13.47 4.18
C SER A 305 -27.38 -12.22 4.51
N THR A 306 -27.03 -11.06 3.97
CA THR A 306 -27.70 -9.77 4.21
C THR A 306 -27.84 -9.48 5.70
N ARG A 307 -26.76 -9.62 6.46
CA ARG A 307 -26.73 -9.38 7.90
C ARG A 307 -25.92 -8.14 8.27
N ALA A 308 -26.37 -7.45 9.32
CA ALA A 308 -25.61 -6.37 9.92
C ALA A 308 -24.38 -6.91 10.65
N ILE A 309 -23.35 -6.08 10.78
CA ILE A 309 -22.14 -6.40 11.54
C ILE A 309 -21.83 -5.32 12.58
N SER A 310 -21.36 -5.76 13.74
CA SER A 310 -20.74 -4.89 14.72
C SER A 310 -19.23 -5.00 14.58
N LEU A 311 -18.55 -3.87 14.49
CA LEU A 311 -17.09 -3.83 14.37
C LEU A 311 -16.48 -2.84 15.36
N GLU A 312 -15.34 -3.20 15.92
CA GLU A 312 -14.46 -2.31 16.64
C GLU A 312 -13.43 -1.75 15.66
N TYR A 313 -13.48 -0.45 15.47
CA TYR A 313 -12.71 0.24 14.45
C TYR A 313 -11.73 1.25 15.03
N PHE A 314 -10.47 1.13 14.64
CA PHE A 314 -9.44 2.11 14.97
C PHE A 314 -9.49 3.30 14.01
N SER A 315 -9.82 4.46 14.53
CA SER A 315 -9.81 5.72 13.79
C SER A 315 -8.48 6.44 13.95
N ILE A 316 -7.62 6.39 12.91
CA ILE A 316 -6.35 7.15 12.94
C ILE A 316 -6.57 8.64 13.14
N SER A 317 -7.63 9.22 12.58
CA SER A 317 -7.93 10.65 12.72
C SER A 317 -8.24 11.07 14.16
N ARG A 318 -8.82 10.17 14.96
CA ARG A 318 -9.20 10.42 16.36
C ARG A 318 -8.25 9.79 17.35
N ASP A 319 -7.36 8.88 16.86
CA ASP A 319 -6.52 8.01 17.69
C ASP A 319 -7.32 7.30 18.79
N ALA A 320 -8.43 6.71 18.37
CA ALA A 320 -9.37 6.09 19.29
C ALA A 320 -10.07 4.90 18.65
N MET A 321 -10.35 3.90 19.48
CA MET A 321 -11.24 2.81 19.15
C MET A 321 -12.70 3.26 19.21
N SER A 322 -13.53 2.72 18.35
CA SER A 322 -14.97 2.95 18.39
C SER A 322 -15.74 1.75 17.88
N THR A 323 -16.78 1.37 18.61
CA THR A 323 -17.73 0.34 18.14
C THR A 323 -18.69 0.96 17.15
N ARG A 324 -18.95 0.24 16.04
CA ARG A 324 -19.84 0.64 14.98
C ARG A 324 -20.74 -0.53 14.60
N VAL A 325 -22.02 -0.26 14.45
CA VAL A 325 -22.93 -1.17 13.75
C VAL A 325 -23.09 -0.65 12.34
N VAL A 326 -22.83 -1.53 11.37
CA VAL A 326 -22.84 -1.18 9.95
C VAL A 326 -23.55 -2.26 9.14
N ASP A 327 -24.19 -1.84 8.07
CA ASP A 327 -24.85 -2.70 7.11
C ASP A 327 -23.93 -2.83 5.88
N PRO A 328 -23.30 -4.00 5.66
CA PRO A 328 -22.26 -4.15 4.64
C PRO A 328 -22.85 -4.07 3.24
N MET A 329 -22.17 -3.32 2.36
CA MET A 329 -22.56 -3.14 0.95
C MET A 329 -21.61 -3.88 0.01
N GLY A 330 -20.30 -3.84 0.25
CA GLY A 330 -19.32 -4.47 -0.60
C GLY A 330 -17.90 -4.26 -0.11
N LEU A 331 -16.96 -4.96 -0.75
CA LEU A 331 -15.52 -4.78 -0.54
C LEU A 331 -14.91 -4.07 -1.75
N LEU A 332 -14.01 -3.14 -1.49
CA LEU A 332 -13.25 -2.41 -2.49
C LEU A 332 -11.76 -2.51 -2.15
N THR A 333 -10.94 -2.95 -3.11
CA THR A 333 -9.48 -2.94 -2.95
C THR A 333 -8.90 -1.87 -3.87
N THR A 334 -8.14 -0.96 -3.29
CA THR A 334 -7.44 0.11 -4.01
C THR A 334 -6.15 0.46 -3.28
N ASP A 335 -5.09 0.78 -4.02
CA ASP A 335 -3.76 1.14 -3.50
C ASP A 335 -3.22 0.13 -2.47
N GLY A 336 -3.41 -1.17 -2.74
CA GLY A 336 -2.94 -2.25 -1.87
C GLY A 336 -3.69 -2.39 -0.53
N ALA A 337 -4.78 -1.66 -0.32
CA ALA A 337 -5.62 -1.76 0.87
C ALA A 337 -7.04 -2.19 0.53
N THR A 338 -7.63 -3.03 1.37
CA THR A 338 -9.02 -3.45 1.24
C THR A 338 -9.91 -2.66 2.19
N TYR A 339 -11.03 -2.19 1.67
CA TYR A 339 -12.03 -1.40 2.38
C TYR A 339 -13.39 -2.08 2.33
N LEU A 340 -14.08 -2.10 3.46
CA LEU A 340 -15.49 -2.39 3.53
C LEU A 340 -16.27 -1.09 3.27
N GLN A 341 -17.08 -1.07 2.22
CA GLN A 341 -18.10 -0.06 2.05
C GLN A 341 -19.38 -0.52 2.79
N ALA A 342 -19.86 0.29 3.70
CA ALA A 342 -21.04 -0.04 4.50
C ALA A 342 -21.83 1.21 4.90
N TRP A 343 -23.11 1.05 5.10
CA TRP A 343 -23.95 2.06 5.75
C TRP A 343 -23.68 2.04 7.25
N CYS A 344 -23.13 3.13 7.77
CA CYS A 344 -22.84 3.26 9.19
C CYS A 344 -24.06 3.83 9.92
N ARG A 345 -24.76 3.01 10.71
CA ARG A 345 -25.98 3.41 11.42
C ARG A 345 -25.76 4.62 12.34
N ARG A 346 -24.60 4.71 12.99
CA ARG A 346 -24.26 5.85 13.84
C ARG A 346 -23.99 7.15 13.08
N ALA A 347 -23.46 7.06 11.85
CA ALA A 347 -23.14 8.23 11.04
C ALA A 347 -24.27 8.58 10.08
N GLU A 348 -25.30 7.72 9.96
CA GLU A 348 -26.38 7.82 9.00
C GLU A 348 -25.88 8.12 7.59
N ALA A 349 -24.77 7.46 7.20
CA ALA A 349 -24.11 7.67 5.92
C ALA A 349 -23.27 6.44 5.53
N VAL A 350 -23.03 6.29 4.22
CA VAL A 350 -22.05 5.33 3.71
C VAL A 350 -20.65 5.72 4.18
N ARG A 351 -19.92 4.73 4.69
CA ARG A 351 -18.53 4.90 5.14
C ARG A 351 -17.66 3.78 4.61
N LEU A 352 -16.38 4.09 4.46
CA LEU A 352 -15.35 3.15 4.10
C LEU A 352 -14.54 2.77 5.35
N PHE A 353 -14.47 1.50 5.63
CA PHE A 353 -13.72 0.94 6.75
C PHE A 353 -12.58 0.09 6.20
N ARG A 354 -11.36 0.51 6.44
CA ARG A 354 -10.18 -0.22 6.02
C ARG A 354 -10.03 -1.48 6.88
N LEU A 355 -9.90 -2.66 6.27
CA LEU A 355 -9.98 -3.94 6.97
C LEU A 355 -8.89 -4.11 8.04
N ASP A 356 -7.66 -3.68 7.75
CA ASP A 356 -6.54 -3.76 8.69
C ASP A 356 -6.68 -2.89 9.97
N ARG A 357 -7.75 -2.08 10.02
CA ARG A 357 -8.12 -1.25 11.18
C ARG A 357 -9.31 -1.78 11.97
N ILE A 358 -9.87 -2.90 11.53
CA ILE A 358 -10.93 -3.62 12.25
C ILE A 358 -10.25 -4.54 13.25
N ARG A 359 -10.49 -4.34 14.54
CA ARG A 359 -9.92 -5.14 15.62
C ARG A 359 -10.73 -6.37 15.95
N SER A 360 -12.03 -6.21 15.94
CA SER A 360 -12.96 -7.31 16.12
C SER A 360 -14.19 -7.08 15.26
N LEU A 361 -14.80 -8.16 14.82
CA LEU A 361 -16.01 -8.16 14.01
C LEU A 361 -16.94 -9.25 14.50
N THR A 362 -18.23 -8.90 14.68
CA THR A 362 -19.28 -9.83 15.02
C THR A 362 -20.42 -9.68 14.03
N VAL A 363 -20.83 -10.76 13.38
CA VAL A 363 -22.02 -10.80 12.54
C VAL A 363 -23.24 -10.85 13.47
N LEU A 364 -24.15 -9.87 13.31
CA LEU A 364 -25.33 -9.75 14.14
C LEU A 364 -26.47 -10.61 13.62
N ASP A 365 -27.38 -10.96 14.51
CA ASP A 365 -28.58 -11.73 14.17
C ASP A 365 -29.72 -10.83 13.62
N GLU A 366 -29.34 -9.65 13.12
CA GLU A 366 -30.24 -8.66 12.53
C GLU A 366 -30.00 -8.53 11.02
N PRO A 367 -31.06 -8.25 10.24
CA PRO A 367 -30.91 -7.97 8.83
C PRO A 367 -30.11 -6.67 8.62
N GLY A 368 -29.21 -6.69 7.65
CA GLY A 368 -28.54 -5.49 7.14
C GLY A 368 -29.51 -4.71 6.25
N VAL A 369 -29.76 -3.45 6.59
CA VAL A 369 -30.67 -2.57 5.84
C VAL A 369 -29.90 -1.37 5.32
N VAL A 370 -29.59 -1.38 4.05
CA VAL A 370 -28.99 -0.24 3.37
C VAL A 370 -30.11 0.64 2.82
N PRO A 371 -30.18 1.95 3.17
CA PRO A 371 -31.18 2.86 2.60
C PRO A 371 -31.09 2.92 1.07
N HIS A 372 -32.22 3.06 0.42
CA HIS A 372 -32.31 3.09 -1.06
C HIS A 372 -31.55 4.27 -1.68
N ASP A 373 -31.39 5.36 -0.94
CA ASP A 373 -30.68 6.59 -1.29
C ASP A 373 -29.19 6.60 -0.87
N ALA A 374 -28.70 5.50 -0.31
CA ALA A 374 -27.30 5.37 0.13
C ALA A 374 -26.26 5.48 -1.02
N GLY A 375 -26.72 5.40 -2.26
CA GLY A 375 -25.88 5.46 -3.45
C GLY A 375 -25.28 4.10 -3.84
N PRO A 376 -24.64 4.02 -5.02
CA PRO A 376 -24.05 2.78 -5.53
C PRO A 376 -22.78 2.38 -4.79
N LEU A 377 -22.35 1.13 -5.01
CA LEU A 377 -21.01 0.71 -4.65
C LEU A 377 -19.98 1.57 -5.40
N LEU A 378 -18.98 2.07 -4.68
CA LEU A 378 -17.90 2.82 -5.28
C LEU A 378 -16.97 1.84 -6.02
N ALA A 379 -16.69 2.13 -7.27
CA ALA A 379 -15.68 1.40 -8.04
C ALA A 379 -14.25 1.88 -7.67
N THR A 380 -14.14 3.14 -7.23
CA THR A 380 -12.88 3.75 -6.78
C THR A 380 -13.16 4.65 -5.59
N ILE A 381 -12.18 4.82 -4.73
CA ILE A 381 -12.24 5.83 -3.68
C ILE A 381 -11.83 7.15 -4.31
N ALA A 382 -12.81 8.02 -4.56
CA ALA A 382 -12.48 9.39 -4.89
C ALA A 382 -11.74 10.02 -3.69
N PRO A 383 -10.59 10.66 -3.90
CA PRO A 383 -9.91 11.37 -2.83
C PRO A 383 -10.82 12.48 -2.31
N ASP A 384 -11.38 12.27 -1.13
CA ASP A 384 -12.19 13.27 -0.43
C ASP A 384 -11.29 14.09 0.49
N GLY A 385 -11.53 15.40 0.59
CA GLY A 385 -10.77 16.25 1.47
C GLY A 385 -10.28 17.56 0.85
N GLU A 386 -9.62 18.36 1.67
CA GLU A 386 -9.01 19.61 1.29
C GLU A 386 -7.68 19.39 0.56
N HIS A 387 -7.39 20.21 -0.45
CA HIS A 387 -6.09 20.18 -1.12
C HIS A 387 -4.97 20.59 -0.15
N ALA A 388 -3.92 19.79 -0.11
CA ALA A 388 -2.73 20.07 0.67
C ALA A 388 -1.47 19.84 -0.16
N VAL A 389 -0.43 20.60 0.13
CA VAL A 389 0.89 20.46 -0.47
C VAL A 389 1.89 20.15 0.63
N PHE A 390 2.52 19.00 0.52
CA PHE A 390 3.56 18.53 1.42
C PHE A 390 4.91 18.63 0.75
N GLU A 391 5.91 19.09 1.47
CA GLU A 391 7.30 19.06 1.03
C GLU A 391 8.02 17.93 1.77
N LEU A 392 8.72 17.11 1.00
CA LEU A 392 9.51 15.99 1.49
C LEU A 392 10.98 16.25 1.26
N GLU A 393 11.79 16.10 2.29
CA GLU A 393 13.23 16.04 2.11
C GLU A 393 13.63 14.83 1.25
N PRO A 394 14.79 14.89 0.54
CA PRO A 394 15.26 13.78 -0.29
C PRO A 394 15.36 12.45 0.47
N SER A 395 15.69 12.49 1.76
CA SER A 395 15.84 11.32 2.63
C SER A 395 14.55 10.50 2.83
N ILE A 396 13.40 11.15 2.66
CA ILE A 396 12.07 10.53 2.81
C ILE A 396 11.25 10.59 1.53
N SER A 397 11.89 10.79 0.38
CA SER A 397 11.21 10.87 -0.92
C SER A 397 10.32 9.65 -1.23
N TRP A 398 10.68 8.47 -0.70
CA TRP A 398 9.91 7.24 -0.78
C TRP A 398 8.49 7.35 -0.24
N TRP A 399 8.24 8.27 0.70
CA TRP A 399 6.92 8.44 1.30
C TRP A 399 5.86 8.82 0.27
N ALA A 400 6.20 9.61 -0.76
CA ALA A 400 5.28 9.97 -1.83
C ALA A 400 4.75 8.75 -2.60
N ASP A 401 5.54 7.67 -2.69
CA ASP A 401 5.17 6.46 -3.41
C ASP A 401 4.22 5.55 -2.60
N HIS A 402 4.01 5.86 -1.29
CA HIS A 402 3.18 5.08 -0.36
C HIS A 402 1.87 5.78 0.04
N VAL A 403 1.60 6.94 -0.52
CA VAL A 403 0.35 7.67 -0.24
C VAL A 403 -0.35 8.05 -1.54
N PRO A 404 -1.69 7.96 -1.58
CA PRO A 404 -2.45 8.47 -2.71
C PRO A 404 -2.18 9.96 -2.89
N HIS A 405 -1.79 10.38 -4.08
CA HIS A 405 -1.45 11.76 -4.37
C HIS A 405 -1.91 12.17 -5.78
N GLU A 406 -2.20 13.46 -5.96
CA GLU A 406 -2.64 14.02 -7.24
C GLU A 406 -1.47 14.39 -8.14
N ALA A 407 -0.38 14.89 -7.56
CA ALA A 407 0.83 15.25 -8.28
C ALA A 407 2.08 15.21 -7.39
N VAL A 408 3.23 14.98 -8.02
CA VAL A 408 4.55 15.10 -7.40
C VAL A 408 5.46 15.84 -8.35
N ILE A 409 6.16 16.86 -7.84
CA ILE A 409 7.26 17.52 -8.56
C ILE A 409 8.52 17.51 -7.71
N THR A 410 9.68 17.54 -8.37
CA THR A 410 10.97 17.68 -7.68
C THR A 410 11.44 19.13 -7.83
N THR A 411 11.81 19.75 -6.73
CA THR A 411 12.35 21.10 -6.68
C THR A 411 13.82 21.14 -7.09
N SER A 412 14.36 22.32 -7.34
CA SER A 412 15.78 22.49 -7.61
C SER A 412 16.69 22.08 -6.45
N SER A 413 16.19 22.05 -5.23
CA SER A 413 16.91 21.55 -4.03
C SER A 413 16.89 20.03 -3.89
N GLY A 414 16.19 19.30 -4.77
CA GLY A 414 15.98 17.85 -4.68
C GLY A 414 14.85 17.43 -3.74
N ALA A 415 14.19 18.36 -3.07
CA ALA A 415 12.99 18.08 -2.28
C ALA A 415 11.81 17.74 -3.21
N ARG A 416 10.86 16.92 -2.75
CA ARG A 416 9.63 16.62 -3.48
C ARG A 416 8.47 17.43 -2.91
N LEU A 417 7.72 18.09 -3.78
CA LEU A 417 6.41 18.65 -3.43
C LEU A 417 5.32 17.68 -3.88
N VAL A 418 4.48 17.28 -2.95
CA VAL A 418 3.41 16.31 -3.14
C VAL A 418 2.07 16.99 -2.91
N ALA A 419 1.24 17.05 -3.96
CA ALA A 419 -0.13 17.51 -3.86
C ALA A 419 -1.05 16.31 -3.59
N LEU A 420 -1.83 16.39 -2.55
CA LEU A 420 -2.77 15.33 -2.16
C LEU A 420 -4.03 15.91 -1.51
N ARG A 421 -5.06 15.08 -1.37
CA ARG A 421 -6.26 15.44 -0.61
C ARG A 421 -6.19 14.91 0.81
N VAL A 422 -6.50 15.78 1.75
CA VAL A 422 -6.45 15.48 3.18
C VAL A 422 -7.87 15.53 3.75
N SER A 423 -8.41 14.37 4.08
CA SER A 423 -9.72 14.24 4.72
C SER A 423 -9.69 14.46 6.25
N SER A 424 -8.49 14.51 6.84
CA SER A 424 -8.30 14.68 8.28
C SER A 424 -7.06 15.50 8.60
N ASN A 425 -7.27 16.71 9.10
CA ASN A 425 -6.19 17.60 9.55
C ASN A 425 -5.36 16.95 10.67
N ALA A 426 -6.02 16.18 11.55
CA ALA A 426 -5.33 15.45 12.61
C ALA A 426 -4.38 14.37 12.06
N TRP A 427 -4.78 13.66 10.99
CA TRP A 427 -3.89 12.71 10.31
C TRP A 427 -2.66 13.41 9.72
N ALA A 428 -2.86 14.53 9.02
CA ALA A 428 -1.76 15.26 8.39
C ALA A 428 -0.77 15.81 9.42
N ALA A 429 -1.29 16.42 10.51
CA ALA A 429 -0.45 16.93 11.58
C ALA A 429 0.37 15.81 12.25
N ARG A 430 -0.26 14.68 12.58
CA ARG A 430 0.44 13.54 13.16
C ARG A 430 1.49 12.95 12.22
N THR A 431 1.20 12.89 10.93
CA THR A 431 2.13 12.40 9.93
C THR A 431 3.36 13.29 9.83
N ALA A 432 3.17 14.62 9.79
CA ALA A 432 4.26 15.58 9.76
C ALA A 432 5.11 15.51 11.04
N MET A 433 4.48 15.44 12.19
CA MET A 433 5.19 15.30 13.47
C MET A 433 6.01 13.99 13.53
N GLY A 434 5.42 12.86 13.16
CA GLY A 434 6.08 11.56 13.18
C GLY A 434 7.29 11.45 12.25
N LEU A 435 7.41 12.32 11.26
CA LEU A 435 8.56 12.43 10.38
C LEU A 435 9.58 13.50 10.82
N ALA A 436 9.41 14.05 12.03
CA ALA A 436 10.36 14.91 12.73
C ALA A 436 10.86 16.11 11.90
N GLY A 437 9.98 16.74 11.12
CA GLY A 437 10.28 17.90 10.29
C GLY A 437 10.85 17.60 8.91
N LYS A 438 11.17 16.34 8.57
CA LYS A 438 11.56 15.95 7.21
C LYS A 438 10.40 16.06 6.22
N LEU A 439 9.17 16.00 6.69
CA LEU A 439 7.96 16.35 5.98
C LEU A 439 7.42 17.64 6.56
N THR A 440 7.24 18.66 5.72
CA THR A 440 6.61 19.93 6.10
C THR A 440 5.35 20.18 5.26
N ILE A 441 4.36 20.84 5.87
CA ILE A 441 3.14 21.19 5.18
C ILE A 441 3.29 22.61 4.64
N ARG A 442 3.19 22.77 3.34
CA ARG A 442 3.30 24.06 2.66
C ARG A 442 1.94 24.75 2.52
N GLU A 443 0.90 23.97 2.29
CA GLU A 443 -0.47 24.44 2.10
C GLU A 443 -1.48 23.37 2.57
N PRO A 444 -2.61 23.75 3.14
CA PRO A 444 -2.96 25.10 3.57
C PRO A 444 -2.20 25.54 4.84
N LEU A 445 -2.05 26.86 5.00
CA LEU A 445 -1.31 27.43 6.14
C LEU A 445 -1.90 27.03 7.50
N ALA A 446 -3.24 26.94 7.59
CA ALA A 446 -3.92 26.49 8.80
C ALA A 446 -3.49 25.09 9.25
N LEU A 447 -3.24 24.19 8.29
CA LEU A 447 -2.79 22.84 8.58
C LEU A 447 -1.33 22.82 9.06
N ALA A 448 -0.47 23.65 8.50
CA ALA A 448 0.90 23.84 8.98
C ALA A 448 0.93 24.43 10.40
N GLN A 449 0.08 25.41 10.69
CA GLN A 449 -0.08 25.98 12.03
C GLN A 449 -0.54 24.92 13.04
N ALA A 450 -1.45 24.03 12.66
CA ALA A 450 -1.89 22.93 13.53
C ALA A 450 -0.73 21.98 13.93
N VAL A 451 0.27 21.79 13.06
CA VAL A 451 1.50 21.04 13.41
C VAL A 451 2.29 21.78 14.48
N THR A 452 2.51 23.10 14.30
CA THR A 452 3.25 23.95 15.22
C THR A 452 2.59 24.01 16.60
N GLU A 453 1.28 24.24 16.62
CA GLU A 453 0.48 24.31 17.87
C GLU A 453 0.49 22.97 18.62
N ARG A 454 0.30 21.84 17.88
CA ARG A 454 0.31 20.52 18.49
C ARG A 454 1.70 20.15 19.00
N SER A 455 2.76 20.54 18.31
CA SER A 455 4.14 20.35 18.75
C SER A 455 4.47 21.17 19.99
N ALA A 456 4.02 22.43 20.07
CA ALA A 456 4.16 23.28 21.26
C ALA A 456 3.40 22.69 22.46
N SER A 457 2.20 22.18 22.23
CA SER A 457 1.43 21.49 23.27
C SER A 457 2.14 20.22 23.75
N ALA A 458 2.73 19.43 22.86
CA ALA A 458 3.51 18.27 23.24
C ALA A 458 4.79 18.63 24.01
N LEU A 459 5.45 19.71 23.61
CA LEU A 459 6.67 20.20 24.28
C LEU A 459 6.41 20.60 25.73
N SER A 460 5.20 21.09 26.07
CA SER A 460 4.84 21.44 27.46
C SER A 460 4.87 20.25 28.43
N ASN A 461 4.84 19.00 27.91
CA ASN A 461 5.00 17.79 28.72
C ASN A 461 6.48 17.53 29.10
N TYR A 462 7.43 18.29 28.55
CA TYR A 462 8.87 18.13 28.77
C TYR A 462 9.43 19.40 29.45
N PRO A 463 9.17 19.62 30.77
CA PRO A 463 9.72 20.77 31.48
C PRO A 463 11.26 20.73 31.43
N ILE A 464 11.86 21.93 31.43
CA ILE A 464 13.32 22.15 31.43
C ILE A 464 13.92 21.75 32.77
#